data_ab1d74d23165885de3776b4a077f9730
#
_entry.id   ab1d74d23165885de3776b4a077f9730
#
_cell.length_a   1.000
_cell.length_b   1.000
_cell.length_c   1.000
_cell.angle_alpha   90.00
_cell.angle_beta   90.00
_cell.angle_gamma   90.00
#
_symmetry.space_group_name_H-M   'P 1'
#
loop_
_entity.id
_entity.type
_entity.pdbx_description
1 polymer ?
#
loop_
_entity_poly.entity_id
_entity_poly.type
_entity_poly.pdbx_seq_one_letter_code
_entity_poly.pdbx_strand_id
1 'polypeptide(L)'
;ILKAFPGRTDLSVVVGHDCRNNGRLFAETVANIFSANGIKVYLFESLRPTPEISFAIRQLGAQAGVNVTASHNPKEYNGYKAYWDDGAQVLAPHDHGIIEEVGKVTIDDVKFTPNTDLIEIIGGEMDVDYLMAVKEAMVDQDVINRQKDLNIVYSPLHGTGRVIIPA
;
A
#
# COMPACT_ATOMS: atom_id res chain seq x y z
N ILE A 1 -5.57 9.48 11.34
CA ILE A 1 -5.50 10.49 10.27
C ILE A 1 -6.30 11.73 10.66
N LEU A 2 -7.63 11.68 10.85
CA LEU A 2 -8.48 12.84 11.12
C LEU A 2 -7.97 13.74 12.26
N LYS A 3 -7.44 13.16 13.34
CA LYS A 3 -6.84 13.90 14.46
C LYS A 3 -5.48 14.52 14.13
N ALA A 4 -4.70 13.86 13.29
CA ALA A 4 -3.37 14.34 12.91
C ALA A 4 -3.43 15.49 11.88
N PHE A 5 -4.50 15.55 11.09
CA PHE A 5 -4.71 16.56 10.07
C PHE A 5 -6.05 17.30 10.28
N PRO A 6 -6.18 18.06 11.38
CA PRO A 6 -7.45 18.70 11.76
C PRO A 6 -7.87 19.75 10.70
N GLY A 7 -9.15 19.69 10.31
CA GLY A 7 -9.75 20.64 9.36
C GLY A 7 -9.44 20.38 7.88
N ARG A 8 -8.62 19.38 7.54
CA ARG A 8 -8.42 18.97 6.15
C ARG A 8 -9.59 18.12 5.66
N THR A 9 -10.05 18.41 4.45
CA THR A 9 -11.15 17.68 3.77
C THR A 9 -10.67 16.85 2.58
N ASP A 10 -9.41 16.99 2.22
CA ASP A 10 -8.72 16.38 1.07
C ASP A 10 -7.84 15.19 1.48
N LEU A 11 -8.16 14.54 2.59
CA LEU A 11 -7.39 13.40 3.08
C LEU A 11 -7.53 12.19 2.18
N SER A 12 -6.40 11.54 1.95
CA SER A 12 -6.34 10.32 1.16
C SER A 12 -5.40 9.27 1.76
N VAL A 13 -5.63 8.01 1.41
CA VAL A 13 -4.80 6.87 1.81
C VAL A 13 -4.56 5.94 0.63
N VAL A 14 -3.39 5.31 0.61
CA VAL A 14 -3.08 4.21 -0.31
C VAL A 14 -3.28 2.89 0.41
N VAL A 15 -3.95 1.93 -0.23
CA VAL A 15 -4.18 0.59 0.33
C VAL A 15 -3.69 -0.47 -0.64
N GLY A 16 -2.86 -1.35 -0.14
CA GLY A 16 -2.35 -2.50 -0.89
C GLY A 16 -2.31 -3.78 -0.05
N HIS A 17 -2.01 -4.89 -0.70
CA HIS A 17 -1.88 -6.19 -0.05
C HIS A 17 -0.85 -7.07 -0.77
N ASP A 18 -0.38 -8.11 -0.09
CA ASP A 18 0.44 -9.16 -0.67
C ASP A 18 -0.40 -10.38 -1.13
N CYS A 19 0.24 -11.54 -1.31
CA CYS A 19 -0.38 -12.74 -1.86
C CYS A 19 -1.04 -13.67 -0.83
N ARG A 20 -1.24 -13.22 0.41
CA ARG A 20 -1.77 -14.02 1.53
C ARG A 20 -3.25 -14.35 1.38
N ASN A 21 -3.68 -15.41 2.07
CA ASN A 21 -5.09 -15.77 2.19
C ASN A 21 -5.88 -14.55 2.70
N ASN A 22 -6.99 -14.25 2.03
CA ASN A 22 -7.88 -13.12 2.36
C ASN A 22 -7.23 -11.72 2.28
N GLY A 23 -5.99 -11.59 1.79
CA GLY A 23 -5.32 -10.27 1.69
C GLY A 23 -6.16 -9.24 0.95
N ARG A 24 -6.73 -9.62 -0.20
CA ARG A 24 -7.64 -8.78 -0.99
C ARG A 24 -8.88 -8.38 -0.20
N LEU A 25 -9.55 -9.33 0.45
CA LEU A 25 -10.75 -9.06 1.25
C LEU A 25 -10.47 -8.06 2.38
N PHE A 26 -9.34 -8.22 3.06
CA PHE A 26 -8.96 -7.30 4.13
C PHE A 26 -8.59 -5.91 3.59
N ALA A 27 -7.90 -5.82 2.46
CA ALA A 27 -7.59 -4.54 1.82
C ALA A 27 -8.87 -3.80 1.38
N GLU A 28 -9.83 -4.50 0.78
CA GLU A 28 -11.14 -3.95 0.45
C GLU A 28 -11.92 -3.49 1.69
N THR A 29 -11.87 -4.26 2.78
CA THR A 29 -12.48 -3.86 4.05
C THR A 29 -11.85 -2.57 4.60
N VAL A 30 -10.53 -2.46 4.55
CA VAL A 30 -9.81 -1.24 4.94
C VAL A 30 -10.25 -0.05 4.07
N ALA A 31 -10.31 -0.24 2.75
CA ALA A 31 -10.77 0.79 1.82
C ALA A 31 -12.20 1.25 2.13
N ASN A 32 -13.09 0.30 2.38
CA ASN A 32 -14.49 0.57 2.74
C ASN A 32 -14.60 1.41 4.02
N ILE A 33 -13.84 1.09 5.06
CA ILE A 33 -13.87 1.84 6.32
C ILE A 33 -13.32 3.25 6.16
N PHE A 34 -12.21 3.45 5.44
CA PHE A 34 -11.70 4.79 5.17
C PHE A 34 -12.70 5.64 4.38
N SER A 35 -13.26 5.09 3.30
CA SER A 35 -14.24 5.80 2.46
C SER A 35 -15.53 6.14 3.22
N ALA A 36 -16.01 5.24 4.09
CA ALA A 36 -17.16 5.49 4.98
C ALA A 36 -16.91 6.65 5.96
N ASN A 37 -15.66 6.99 6.24
CA ASN A 37 -15.25 8.13 7.06
C ASN A 37 -14.87 9.38 6.25
N GLY A 38 -15.19 9.40 4.94
CA GLY A 38 -14.96 10.56 4.07
C GLY A 38 -13.51 10.73 3.62
N ILE A 39 -12.70 9.68 3.71
CA ILE A 39 -11.29 9.70 3.29
C ILE A 39 -11.18 9.04 1.91
N LYS A 40 -10.55 9.73 0.95
CA LYS A 40 -10.28 9.17 -0.37
C LYS A 40 -9.33 7.97 -0.26
N VAL A 41 -9.58 6.93 -1.02
CA VAL A 41 -8.77 5.70 -1.01
C VAL A 41 -8.26 5.41 -2.40
N TYR A 42 -6.96 5.22 -2.52
CA TYR A 42 -6.30 4.63 -3.69
C TYR A 42 -6.04 3.16 -3.38
N LEU A 43 -6.87 2.28 -3.94
CA LEU A 43 -6.79 0.83 -3.71
C LEU A 43 -6.10 0.16 -4.90
N PHE A 44 -5.00 -0.53 -4.65
CA PHE A 44 -4.37 -1.33 -5.70
C PHE A 44 -5.30 -2.44 -6.19
N GLU A 45 -5.43 -2.58 -7.51
CA GLU A 45 -6.29 -3.57 -8.17
C GLU A 45 -5.92 -5.03 -7.84
N SER A 46 -4.64 -5.26 -7.55
CA SER A 46 -4.10 -6.56 -7.16
C SER A 46 -2.87 -6.40 -6.26
N LEU A 47 -2.28 -7.52 -5.85
CA LEU A 47 -1.09 -7.51 -5.01
C LEU A 47 0.04 -6.65 -5.61
N ARG A 48 0.74 -5.91 -4.75
CA ARG A 48 1.94 -5.13 -5.09
C ARG A 48 2.97 -5.26 -3.98
N PRO A 49 4.27 -5.10 -4.31
CA PRO A 49 5.32 -5.14 -3.30
C PRO A 49 5.28 -3.90 -2.39
N THR A 50 5.70 -4.08 -1.15
CA THR A 50 5.75 -3.01 -0.15
C THR A 50 6.44 -1.72 -0.63
N PRO A 51 7.58 -1.77 -1.35
CA PRO A 51 8.24 -0.56 -1.84
C PRO A 51 7.37 0.28 -2.80
N GLU A 52 6.55 -0.38 -3.61
CA GLU A 52 5.64 0.32 -4.53
C GLU A 52 4.49 1.01 -3.78
N ILE A 53 3.95 0.38 -2.71
CA ILE A 53 2.95 1.03 -1.86
C ILE A 53 3.54 2.27 -1.19
N SER A 54 4.77 2.18 -0.67
CA SER A 54 5.51 3.31 -0.12
C SER A 54 5.73 4.42 -1.16
N PHE A 55 6.07 4.06 -2.39
CA PHE A 55 6.21 4.99 -3.51
C PHE A 55 4.88 5.68 -3.83
N ALA A 56 3.80 4.92 -3.95
CA ALA A 56 2.47 5.45 -4.28
C ALA A 56 1.96 6.47 -3.25
N ILE A 57 2.25 6.28 -1.95
CA ILE A 57 1.89 7.25 -0.91
C ILE A 57 2.51 8.62 -1.23
N ARG A 58 3.79 8.66 -1.55
CA ARG A 58 4.49 9.91 -1.87
C ARG A 58 4.08 10.48 -3.23
N GLN A 59 3.96 9.62 -4.23
CA GLN A 59 3.60 10.02 -5.60
C GLN A 59 2.21 10.65 -5.66
N LEU A 60 1.25 10.13 -4.91
CA LEU A 60 -0.13 10.62 -4.86
C LEU A 60 -0.36 11.70 -3.79
N GLY A 61 0.66 12.03 -2.99
CA GLY A 61 0.54 12.99 -1.89
C GLY A 61 -0.44 12.54 -0.81
N ALA A 62 -0.60 11.21 -0.65
CA ALA A 62 -1.50 10.66 0.37
C ALA A 62 -0.95 10.85 1.77
N GLN A 63 -1.82 11.05 2.75
CA GLN A 63 -1.43 11.31 4.14
C GLN A 63 -1.09 10.04 4.92
N ALA A 64 -1.47 8.89 4.38
CA ALA A 64 -1.15 7.60 5.00
C ALA A 64 -1.24 6.47 3.98
N GLY A 65 -0.82 5.29 4.40
CA GLY A 65 -1.03 4.06 3.64
C GLY A 65 -1.21 2.86 4.54
N VAL A 66 -1.77 1.81 3.96
CA VAL A 66 -1.93 0.51 4.60
C VAL A 66 -1.46 -0.59 3.66
N ASN A 67 -0.60 -1.45 4.16
CA ASN A 67 -0.26 -2.70 3.49
C ASN A 67 -0.74 -3.89 4.32
N VAL A 68 -1.67 -4.65 3.77
CA VAL A 68 -2.16 -5.90 4.38
C VAL A 68 -1.16 -7.01 4.07
N THR A 69 -0.27 -7.26 5.02
CA THR A 69 0.84 -8.22 4.88
C THR A 69 1.35 -8.68 6.25
N ALA A 70 1.78 -9.93 6.33
CA ALA A 70 2.52 -10.45 7.47
C ALA A 70 3.98 -10.81 7.12
N SER A 71 4.57 -10.09 6.15
CA SER A 71 5.97 -10.25 5.73
C SER A 71 6.25 -11.67 5.20
N HIS A 72 7.14 -12.41 5.87
CA HIS A 72 7.58 -13.77 5.50
C HIS A 72 6.88 -14.89 6.30
N ASN A 73 5.92 -14.54 7.15
CA ASN A 73 5.15 -15.54 7.89
C ASN A 73 4.31 -16.41 6.94
N PRO A 74 3.86 -17.61 7.35
CA PRO A 74 2.96 -18.45 6.55
C PRO A 74 1.73 -17.69 6.04
N LYS A 75 1.20 -18.11 4.89
CA LYS A 75 0.13 -17.40 4.15
C LYS A 75 -1.19 -17.25 4.91
N GLU A 76 -1.39 -18.05 5.95
CA GLU A 76 -2.57 -18.03 6.82
C GLU A 76 -2.57 -16.83 7.78
N TYR A 77 -1.38 -16.25 8.03
CA TYR A 77 -1.26 -15.04 8.84
C TYR A 77 -1.48 -13.80 7.99
N ASN A 78 -2.11 -12.81 8.56
CA ASN A 78 -2.18 -11.47 8.02
C ASN A 78 -1.72 -10.45 9.05
N GLY A 79 -1.44 -9.24 8.58
CA GLY A 79 -1.07 -8.13 9.41
C GLY A 79 -1.52 -6.82 8.79
N TYR A 80 -1.60 -5.80 9.61
CA TYR A 80 -1.96 -4.45 9.22
C TYR A 80 -0.74 -3.55 9.46
N LYS A 81 -0.05 -3.18 8.39
CA LYS A 81 1.08 -2.26 8.45
C LYS A 81 0.63 -0.88 8.02
N ALA A 82 0.72 0.08 8.93
CA ALA A 82 0.41 1.48 8.67
C ALA A 82 1.66 2.25 8.24
N TYR A 83 1.47 3.16 7.30
CA TYR A 83 2.49 4.05 6.73
C TYR A 83 2.04 5.50 6.89
N TRP A 84 2.99 6.43 6.99
CA TRP A 84 2.73 7.85 7.06
C TRP A 84 2.92 8.53 5.69
N ASP A 85 2.79 9.85 5.63
CA ASP A 85 2.84 10.64 4.40
C ASP A 85 4.22 10.64 3.71
N ASP A 86 5.27 10.31 4.45
CA ASP A 86 6.63 10.12 3.92
C ASP A 86 6.82 8.74 3.23
N GLY A 87 5.81 7.87 3.27
CA GLY A 87 5.86 6.51 2.76
C GLY A 87 6.61 5.52 3.66
N ALA A 88 7.05 5.93 4.85
CA ALA A 88 7.65 5.03 5.83
C ALA A 88 6.59 4.36 6.73
N GLN A 89 6.90 3.17 7.23
CA GLN A 89 6.06 2.55 8.25
C GLN A 89 6.04 3.43 9.49
N VAL A 90 4.85 3.64 10.07
CA VAL A 90 4.68 4.52 11.23
C VAL A 90 5.57 4.13 12.40
N LEU A 91 6.16 5.14 13.01
CA LEU A 91 7.01 5.07 14.20
C LEU A 91 6.47 6.02 15.27
N ALA A 92 7.10 6.01 16.46
CA ALA A 92 6.77 6.95 17.51
C ALA A 92 6.91 8.40 17.03
N PRO A 93 5.99 9.31 17.38
CA PRO A 93 4.88 9.12 18.32
C PRO A 93 3.56 8.61 17.69
N HIS A 94 3.52 8.48 16.36
CA HIS A 94 2.28 8.20 15.63
C HIS A 94 1.73 6.80 15.90
N ASP A 95 2.59 5.79 16.05
CA ASP A 95 2.21 4.42 16.38
C ASP A 95 1.45 4.34 17.72
N HIS A 96 1.97 5.00 18.75
CA HIS A 96 1.31 5.09 20.05
C HIS A 96 -0.05 5.78 19.96
N GLY A 97 -0.12 6.90 19.21
CA GLY A 97 -1.38 7.61 18.98
C GLY A 97 -2.43 6.76 18.26
N ILE A 98 -2.02 5.94 17.30
CA ILE A 98 -2.94 5.03 16.60
C ILE A 98 -3.47 3.96 17.56
N ILE A 99 -2.61 3.33 18.35
CA ILE A 99 -3.02 2.29 19.32
C ILE A 99 -3.94 2.87 20.39
N GLU A 100 -3.65 4.08 20.87
CA GLU A 100 -4.52 4.78 21.82
C GLU A 100 -5.93 5.01 21.26
N GLU A 101 -6.03 5.45 19.98
CA GLU A 101 -7.32 5.65 19.35
C GLU A 101 -8.06 4.32 19.08
N VAL A 102 -7.35 3.27 18.67
CA VAL A 102 -7.92 1.93 18.49
C VAL A 102 -8.56 1.44 19.80
N GLY A 103 -7.89 1.69 20.94
CA GLY A 103 -8.43 1.28 22.25
C GLY A 103 -9.72 2.01 22.68
N LYS A 104 -10.10 3.11 22.00
CA LYS A 104 -11.31 3.89 22.28
C LYS A 104 -12.49 3.50 21.39
N VAL A 105 -12.24 2.81 20.27
CA VAL A 105 -13.26 2.46 19.27
C VAL A 105 -13.99 1.18 19.69
N THR A 106 -15.31 1.22 19.65
CA THR A 106 -16.18 0.05 19.79
C THR A 106 -16.77 -0.35 18.44
N ILE A 107 -17.38 -1.53 18.36
CA ILE A 107 -18.01 -1.99 17.12
C ILE A 107 -19.15 -1.06 16.67
N ASP A 108 -19.83 -0.39 17.61
CA ASP A 108 -20.92 0.53 17.31
C ASP A 108 -20.45 1.84 16.68
N ASP A 109 -19.16 2.17 16.82
CA ASP A 109 -18.54 3.35 16.21
C ASP A 109 -18.13 3.10 14.75
N VAL A 110 -18.13 1.84 14.30
CA VAL A 110 -17.65 1.48 12.97
C VAL A 110 -18.70 1.76 11.90
N LYS A 111 -18.34 2.56 10.90
CA LYS A 111 -19.18 2.83 9.74
C LYS A 111 -18.96 1.76 8.69
N PHE A 112 -19.92 0.87 8.50
CA PHE A 112 -19.82 -0.26 7.56
C PHE A 112 -20.27 0.06 6.14
N THR A 113 -20.97 1.18 5.91
CA THR A 113 -21.46 1.55 4.57
C THR A 113 -20.40 2.39 3.86
N PRO A 114 -19.70 1.84 2.85
CA PRO A 114 -18.66 2.55 2.14
C PRO A 114 -19.23 3.67 1.26
N ASN A 115 -18.44 4.70 1.03
CA ASN A 115 -18.65 5.65 -0.04
C ASN A 115 -17.76 5.24 -1.23
N THR A 116 -18.35 4.56 -2.19
CA THR A 116 -17.63 4.01 -3.36
C THR A 116 -17.04 5.08 -4.27
N ASP A 117 -17.63 6.30 -4.28
CA ASP A 117 -17.12 7.42 -5.07
C ASP A 117 -15.76 7.93 -4.57
N LEU A 118 -15.40 7.59 -3.34
CA LEU A 118 -14.09 7.90 -2.74
C LEU A 118 -13.06 6.78 -2.93
N ILE A 119 -13.42 5.65 -3.56
CA ILE A 119 -12.48 4.54 -3.80
C ILE A 119 -12.06 4.56 -5.26
N GLU A 120 -10.80 4.90 -5.48
CA GLU A 120 -10.16 4.86 -6.78
C GLU A 120 -9.26 3.61 -6.89
N ILE A 121 -9.46 2.82 -7.94
CA ILE A 121 -8.62 1.65 -8.20
C ILE A 121 -7.40 2.11 -8.98
N ILE A 122 -6.22 1.78 -8.45
CA ILE A 122 -4.92 2.08 -9.08
C ILE A 122 -4.18 0.78 -9.44
N GLY A 123 -3.27 0.86 -10.41
CA GLY A 123 -2.51 -0.30 -10.91
C GLY A 123 -1.54 0.10 -12.00
N GLY A 124 -1.78 -0.28 -13.26
CA GLY A 124 -0.83 -0.20 -14.36
C GLY A 124 -0.12 1.15 -14.56
N GLU A 125 -0.81 2.28 -14.40
CA GLU A 125 -0.16 3.60 -14.48
C GLU A 125 0.82 3.82 -13.34
N MET A 126 0.45 3.44 -12.11
CA MET A 126 1.33 3.51 -10.94
C MET A 126 2.52 2.55 -11.08
N ASP A 127 2.29 1.35 -11.66
CA ASP A 127 3.37 0.40 -11.97
C ASP A 127 4.43 1.03 -12.90
N VAL A 128 3.99 1.75 -13.93
CA VAL A 128 4.88 2.46 -14.88
C VAL A 128 5.69 3.53 -14.16
N ASP A 129 5.04 4.38 -13.36
CA ASP A 129 5.71 5.44 -12.60
C ASP A 129 6.75 4.87 -11.64
N TYR A 130 6.38 3.79 -10.93
CA TYR A 130 7.29 3.10 -10.02
C TYR A 130 8.50 2.50 -10.74
N LEU A 131 8.29 1.81 -11.87
CA LEU A 131 9.37 1.23 -12.66
C LEU A 131 10.29 2.28 -13.26
N MET A 132 9.76 3.44 -13.66
CA MET A 132 10.58 4.58 -14.11
C MET A 132 11.48 5.08 -12.97
N ALA A 133 10.93 5.28 -11.78
CA ALA A 133 11.71 5.70 -10.62
C ALA A 133 12.78 4.68 -10.22
N VAL A 134 12.48 3.37 -10.32
CA VAL A 134 13.48 2.31 -10.09
C VAL A 134 14.60 2.37 -11.14
N LYS A 135 14.27 2.59 -12.41
CA LYS A 135 15.27 2.72 -13.48
C LYS A 135 16.15 3.95 -13.29
N GLU A 136 15.59 5.08 -12.86
CA GLU A 136 16.36 6.29 -12.57
C GLU A 136 17.34 6.09 -11.41
N ALA A 137 17.03 5.24 -10.46
CA ALA A 137 17.91 4.89 -9.34
C ALA A 137 19.04 3.92 -9.70
N MET A 138 19.08 3.40 -10.93
CA MET A 138 20.14 2.48 -11.37
C MET A 138 21.48 3.18 -11.46
N VAL A 139 22.51 2.56 -10.85
CA VAL A 139 23.87 3.12 -10.79
C VAL A 139 24.61 3.03 -12.14
N ASP A 140 24.38 1.95 -12.91
CA ASP A 140 25.04 1.69 -14.21
C ASP A 140 24.04 1.04 -15.18
N GLN A 141 23.48 1.84 -16.06
CA GLN A 141 22.57 1.41 -17.13
C GLN A 141 23.31 0.56 -18.19
N ASP A 142 24.60 0.83 -18.41
CA ASP A 142 25.38 0.16 -19.45
C ASP A 142 25.74 -1.27 -19.08
N VAL A 143 25.74 -1.63 -17.79
CA VAL A 143 26.01 -3.00 -17.37
C VAL A 143 24.98 -3.97 -17.95
N ILE A 144 23.72 -3.58 -17.96
CA ILE A 144 22.64 -4.39 -18.53
C ILE A 144 22.86 -4.59 -20.03
N ASN A 145 23.21 -3.52 -20.74
CA ASN A 145 23.47 -3.57 -22.18
C ASN A 145 24.65 -4.48 -22.52
N ARG A 146 25.67 -4.56 -21.65
CA ARG A 146 26.83 -5.45 -21.82
C ARG A 146 26.51 -6.93 -21.51
N GLN A 147 25.40 -7.22 -20.84
CA GLN A 147 25.03 -8.56 -20.38
C GLN A 147 23.77 -9.11 -21.09
N LYS A 148 23.59 -8.76 -22.36
CA LYS A 148 22.40 -9.16 -23.17
C LYS A 148 22.23 -10.67 -23.32
N ASP A 149 23.33 -11.43 -23.21
CA ASP A 149 23.32 -12.88 -23.37
C ASP A 149 23.09 -13.64 -22.04
N LEU A 150 22.84 -12.90 -20.94
CA LEU A 150 22.56 -13.50 -19.65
C LEU A 150 21.18 -14.17 -19.67
N ASN A 151 21.17 -15.49 -19.44
CA ASN A 151 19.93 -16.23 -19.28
C ASN A 151 19.41 -16.12 -17.85
N ILE A 152 18.23 -15.57 -17.68
CA ILE A 152 17.59 -15.40 -16.35
C ILE A 152 16.34 -16.26 -16.29
N VAL A 153 16.24 -17.11 -15.27
CA VAL A 153 15.00 -17.81 -14.91
C VAL A 153 14.45 -17.14 -13.64
N TYR A 154 13.26 -16.57 -13.77
CA TYR A 154 12.60 -15.90 -12.65
C TYR A 154 11.33 -16.65 -12.25
N SER A 155 11.13 -16.85 -10.96
CA SER A 155 9.88 -17.32 -10.40
C SER A 155 9.55 -16.54 -9.12
N PRO A 156 8.40 -15.87 -9.04
CA PRO A 156 7.97 -15.21 -7.81
C PRO A 156 7.53 -16.22 -6.74
N LEU A 157 7.30 -17.48 -7.09
CA LEU A 157 6.68 -18.49 -6.23
C LEU A 157 5.41 -17.91 -5.57
N HIS A 158 5.49 -17.62 -4.27
CA HIS A 158 4.43 -17.02 -3.47
C HIS A 158 4.69 -15.54 -3.14
N GLY A 159 5.59 -14.88 -3.86
CA GLY A 159 5.99 -13.49 -3.61
C GLY A 159 5.19 -12.45 -4.40
N THR A 160 5.38 -11.19 -4.04
CA THR A 160 4.69 -10.03 -4.65
C THR A 160 5.29 -9.57 -5.97
N GLY A 161 6.44 -10.12 -6.39
CA GLY A 161 7.08 -9.78 -7.66
C GLY A 161 6.36 -10.29 -8.92
N ARG A 162 5.19 -10.91 -8.77
CA ARG A 162 4.43 -11.50 -9.88
C ARG A 162 4.03 -10.47 -10.95
N VAL A 163 3.69 -9.25 -10.55
CA VAL A 163 3.25 -8.18 -11.46
C VAL A 163 4.45 -7.37 -11.93
N ILE A 164 5.23 -6.83 -11.02
CA ILE A 164 6.25 -5.81 -11.29
C ILE A 164 7.52 -6.38 -11.95
N ILE A 165 7.96 -7.60 -11.62
CA ILE A 165 9.23 -8.10 -12.16
C ILE A 165 9.15 -8.51 -13.64
N PRO A 166 8.02 -9.04 -14.16
CA PRO A 166 7.89 -9.33 -15.59
C PRO A 166 7.60 -8.09 -16.45
N ALA A 167 7.17 -6.97 -15.85
CA ALA A 167 6.84 -5.72 -16.54
C ALA A 167 8.10 -4.93 -16.91
#